data_3def7d110e505a9ab52c120eff500e9d
#
_entry.id   3def7d110e505a9ab52c120eff500e9d
#
_cell.length_a   1.000
_cell.length_b   1.000
_cell.length_c   1.000
_cell.angle_alpha   90.00
_cell.angle_beta   90.00
_cell.angle_gamma   90.00
#
_symmetry.space_group_name_H-M   'P 1'
#
loop_
_entity.id
_entity.type
_entity.pdbx_description
1 polymer ?
#
loop_
_entity_poly.entity_id
_entity_poly.type
_entity_poly.pdbx_seq_one_letter_code
_entity_poly.pdbx_strand_id
1 'polypeptide(L)'
;MRAVVQRVSSASVSVNHESIGMIQKGFLVLLGVERGDTDKDLHYIVEKVAGLRVFDDEEGRMNRSLVDTQGELLVVSQFTLLG
;
A
#
# COMPACT_ATOMS: atom_id res chain seq x y z
N MET A 1 4.43 10.34 9.84
CA MET A 1 3.66 9.69 8.76
C MET A 1 3.14 8.34 9.24
N ARG A 2 1.88 8.05 8.96
CA ARG A 2 1.25 6.79 9.32
C ARG A 2 0.76 6.09 8.06
N ALA A 3 0.80 4.77 8.07
CA ALA A 3 0.28 3.98 6.97
C ALA A 3 -0.59 2.84 7.49
N VAL A 4 -1.73 2.65 6.86
CA VAL A 4 -2.56 1.47 7.04
C VAL A 4 -2.45 0.66 5.77
N VAL A 5 -1.99 -0.58 5.90
CA VAL A 5 -1.70 -1.46 4.77
C VAL A 5 -2.73 -2.57 4.73
N GLN A 6 -3.39 -2.73 3.60
CA GLN A 6 -4.38 -3.77 3.40
C GLN A 6 -4.00 -4.61 2.20
N ARG A 7 -3.93 -5.91 2.38
CA ARG A 7 -3.71 -6.85 1.28
C ARG A 7 -5.01 -7.00 0.51
N VAL A 8 -4.94 -6.84 -0.82
CA VAL A 8 -6.13 -6.89 -1.67
C VAL A 8 -5.90 -7.77 -2.89
N SER A 9 -6.97 -8.37 -3.41
CA SER A 9 -6.95 -9.03 -4.70
C SER A 9 -7.17 -8.02 -5.83
N SER A 10 -7.84 -6.92 -5.52
CA SER A 10 -7.98 -5.76 -6.40
C SER A 10 -8.41 -4.56 -5.58
N ALA A 11 -8.09 -3.37 -6.05
CA ALA A 11 -8.51 -2.12 -5.42
C ALA A 11 -8.59 -1.03 -6.48
N SER A 12 -9.48 -0.06 -6.25
CA SER A 12 -9.60 1.10 -7.13
C SER A 12 -9.96 2.34 -6.33
N VAL A 13 -9.60 3.49 -6.86
CA VAL A 13 -9.95 4.80 -6.30
C VAL A 13 -10.66 5.60 -7.39
N SER A 14 -11.83 6.13 -7.04
CA SER A 14 -12.63 6.95 -7.96
C SER A 14 -12.87 8.32 -7.36
N VAL A 15 -12.89 9.34 -8.22
CA VAL A 15 -13.25 10.70 -7.86
C VAL A 15 -14.31 11.17 -8.88
N ASN A 16 -15.46 11.63 -8.38
CA ASN A 16 -16.57 12.08 -9.22
C ASN A 16 -16.98 11.03 -10.26
N HIS A 17 -17.05 9.76 -9.84
CA HIS A 17 -17.40 8.60 -10.66
C HIS A 17 -16.36 8.26 -11.74
N GLU A 18 -15.18 8.87 -11.67
CA GLU A 18 -14.09 8.59 -12.60
C GLU A 18 -12.98 7.83 -11.84
N SER A 19 -12.56 6.69 -12.39
CA SER A 19 -11.47 5.91 -11.79
C SER A 19 -10.15 6.61 -12.06
N ILE A 20 -9.42 6.94 -10.99
CA ILE A 20 -8.12 7.61 -11.08
C ILE A 20 -6.97 6.66 -10.76
N GLY A 21 -7.26 5.47 -10.26
CA GLY A 21 -6.24 4.47 -9.98
C GLY A 21 -6.89 3.11 -9.75
N MET A 22 -6.25 2.08 -10.22
CA MET A 22 -6.70 0.71 -10.04
C MET A 22 -5.50 -0.23 -10.01
N ILE A 23 -5.56 -1.21 -9.11
CA ILE A 23 -4.59 -2.30 -9.05
C ILE A 23 -5.32 -3.64 -8.98
N GLN A 24 -4.60 -4.69 -9.34
CA GLN A 24 -5.01 -6.06 -9.06
C GLN A 24 -4.38 -6.51 -7.75
N LYS A 25 -3.85 -7.72 -7.66
CA LYS A 25 -3.26 -8.25 -6.43
C LYS A 25 -2.14 -7.36 -5.91
N GLY A 26 -2.20 -7.02 -4.63
CA GLY A 26 -1.18 -6.21 -4.00
C GLY A 26 -1.64 -5.60 -2.69
N PHE A 27 -1.21 -4.36 -2.43
CA PHE A 27 -1.57 -3.61 -1.25
C PHE A 27 -2.31 -2.33 -1.59
N LEU A 28 -3.35 -2.06 -0.81
CA LEU A 28 -3.93 -0.73 -0.68
C LEU A 28 -3.28 -0.09 0.55
N VAL A 29 -2.64 1.05 0.37
CA VAL A 29 -1.97 1.77 1.46
C VAL A 29 -2.67 3.11 1.67
N LEU A 30 -3.26 3.28 2.84
CA LEU A 30 -3.84 4.55 3.27
C LEU A 30 -2.78 5.30 4.05
N LEU A 31 -2.36 6.45 3.55
CA LEU A 31 -1.21 7.18 4.04
C LEU A 31 -1.65 8.48 4.71
N GLY A 32 -1.36 8.61 6.00
CA GLY A 32 -1.56 9.84 6.76
C GLY A 32 -0.26 10.62 6.84
N VAL A 33 -0.24 11.82 6.27
CA VAL A 33 0.96 12.68 6.24
C VAL A 33 0.83 13.74 7.32
N GLU A 34 1.87 13.88 8.16
CA GLU A 34 1.94 14.88 9.20
C GLU A 34 2.82 16.06 8.76
N ARG A 35 2.64 17.22 9.42
CA ARG A 35 3.50 18.37 9.20
C ARG A 35 4.96 18.00 9.54
N GLY A 36 5.87 18.30 8.65
CA GLY A 36 7.27 17.98 8.83
C GLY A 36 7.70 16.68 8.17
N ASP A 37 6.77 15.88 7.67
CA ASP A 37 7.11 14.68 6.90
C ASP A 37 7.77 15.07 5.58
N THR A 38 8.75 14.26 5.18
CA THR A 38 9.53 14.50 3.97
C THR A 38 9.41 13.32 3.02
N ASP A 39 9.99 13.48 1.82
CA ASP A 39 10.06 12.38 0.86
C ASP A 39 10.82 11.17 1.41
N LYS A 40 11.77 11.40 2.31
CA LYS A 40 12.49 10.31 2.97
C LYS A 40 11.57 9.43 3.79
N ASP A 41 10.61 10.03 4.49
CA ASP A 41 9.61 9.29 5.26
C ASP A 41 8.73 8.45 4.36
N LEU A 42 8.33 9.00 3.22
CA LEU A 42 7.55 8.27 2.23
C LEU A 42 8.34 7.09 1.65
N HIS A 43 9.58 7.31 1.26
CA HIS A 43 10.45 6.25 0.74
C HIS A 43 10.65 5.14 1.76
N TYR A 44 10.84 5.48 3.02
CA TYR A 44 10.99 4.51 4.10
C TYR A 44 9.77 3.61 4.19
N ILE A 45 8.57 4.20 4.20
CA ILE A 45 7.31 3.45 4.29
C ILE A 45 7.13 2.54 3.06
N VAL A 46 7.37 3.07 1.87
CA VAL A 46 7.22 2.30 0.63
C VAL A 46 8.16 1.09 0.62
N GLU A 47 9.41 1.27 1.03
CA GLU A 47 10.36 0.17 1.11
C GLU A 47 9.93 -0.90 2.11
N LYS A 48 9.46 -0.49 3.28
CA LYS A 48 8.98 -1.42 4.31
C LYS A 48 7.76 -2.20 3.85
N VAL A 49 6.81 -1.52 3.23
CA VAL A 49 5.59 -2.15 2.71
C VAL A 49 5.92 -3.15 1.60
N ALA A 50 6.78 -2.76 0.67
CA ALA A 50 7.17 -3.64 -0.43
C ALA A 50 7.91 -4.89 0.05
N GLY A 51 8.58 -4.81 1.19
CA GLY A 51 9.31 -5.94 1.76
C GLY A 51 8.51 -6.80 2.73
N LEU A 52 7.26 -6.46 3.03
CA LEU A 52 6.43 -7.27 3.92
C LEU A 52 6.15 -8.64 3.30
N ARG A 53 6.42 -9.70 4.05
CA ARG A 53 6.26 -11.09 3.58
C ARG A 53 4.90 -11.64 3.99
N VAL A 54 3.85 -11.07 3.42
CA VAL A 54 2.46 -11.41 3.78
C VAL A 54 1.70 -12.12 2.66
N PHE A 55 2.37 -12.44 1.57
CA PHE A 55 1.80 -13.23 0.48
C PHE A 55 2.20 -14.68 0.59
N ASP A 56 1.27 -15.57 0.25
CA ASP A 56 1.52 -17.00 0.34
C ASP A 56 2.57 -17.46 -0.66
N ASP A 57 3.46 -18.33 -0.20
CA ASP A 57 4.39 -19.04 -1.06
C ASP A 57 3.73 -20.32 -1.59
N GLU A 58 4.51 -21.16 -2.26
CA GLU A 58 4.02 -22.41 -2.84
C GLU A 58 3.53 -23.43 -1.80
N GLU A 59 3.98 -23.25 -0.55
CA GLU A 59 3.60 -24.13 0.57
C GLU A 59 2.45 -23.57 1.39
N GLY A 60 1.89 -22.42 0.98
CA GLY A 60 0.80 -21.77 1.69
C GLY A 60 1.24 -20.97 2.91
N ARG A 61 2.53 -20.67 3.05
CA ARG A 61 3.07 -19.86 4.15
C ARG A 61 3.21 -18.42 3.72
N MET A 62 2.98 -17.48 4.63
CA MET A 62 3.16 -16.05 4.37
C MET A 62 4.65 -15.71 4.32
N ASN A 63 5.28 -15.91 3.19
CA ASN A 63 6.72 -15.78 3.03
C ASN A 63 7.16 -14.93 1.85
N ARG A 64 6.24 -14.53 0.98
CA ARG A 64 6.56 -13.70 -0.18
C ARG A 64 6.21 -12.25 0.05
N SER A 65 7.09 -11.37 -0.42
CA SER A 65 6.85 -9.93 -0.41
C SER A 65 6.08 -9.49 -1.65
N LEU A 66 5.71 -8.22 -1.69
CA LEU A 66 5.08 -7.61 -2.86
C LEU A 66 5.99 -7.74 -4.09
N VAL A 67 7.29 -7.52 -3.90
CA VAL A 67 8.28 -7.61 -4.98
C VAL A 67 8.36 -9.05 -5.51
N ASP A 68 8.38 -10.03 -4.62
CA ASP A 68 8.47 -11.44 -5.01
C ASP A 68 7.28 -11.90 -5.85
N THR A 69 6.10 -11.38 -5.56
CA THR A 69 4.85 -11.76 -6.25
C THR A 69 4.55 -10.87 -7.45
N GLN A 70 5.39 -9.86 -7.70
CA GLN A 70 5.15 -8.86 -8.74
C GLN A 70 3.80 -8.17 -8.55
N GLY A 71 3.43 -7.96 -7.28
CA GLY A 71 2.19 -7.29 -6.93
C GLY A 71 2.25 -5.79 -7.18
N GLU A 72 1.12 -5.14 -7.05
CA GLU A 72 0.97 -3.73 -7.27
C GLU A 72 0.69 -2.99 -5.97
N LEU A 73 0.92 -1.69 -5.96
CA LEU A 73 0.73 -0.84 -4.80
C LEU A 73 -0.16 0.34 -5.17
N LEU A 74 -1.24 0.52 -4.45
CA LEU A 74 -2.10 1.70 -4.59
C LEU A 74 -2.02 2.50 -3.29
N VAL A 75 -1.47 3.71 -3.40
CA VAL A 75 -1.29 4.60 -2.25
C VAL A 75 -2.32 5.73 -2.33
N VAL A 76 -3.07 5.87 -1.25
CA VAL A 76 -4.09 6.91 -1.12
C VAL A 76 -3.78 7.77 0.10
N SER A 77 -3.70 9.07 -0.09
CA SER A 77 -3.51 10.01 1.00
C SER A 77 -4.82 10.15 1.80
N GLN A 78 -4.73 9.99 3.12
CA GLN A 78 -5.88 10.05 4.00
C GLN A 78 -5.61 11.02 5.15
N PHE A 79 -6.38 12.09 5.21
CA PHE A 79 -6.25 13.05 6.30
C PHE A 79 -6.91 12.56 7.59
N THR A 80 -7.91 11.71 7.47
CA THR A 80 -8.67 11.20 8.62
C THR A 80 -7.85 10.27 9.53
N LEU A 81 -6.76 9.71 9.04
CA LEU A 81 -5.91 8.83 9.84
C LEU A 81 -5.21 9.58 10.99
N LEU A 82 -5.10 10.90 10.87
CA LEU A 82 -4.43 11.76 11.85
C LEU A 82 -5.41 12.51 12.75
N GLY A 83 -6.68 12.40 12.45
CA GLY A 83 -7.75 13.13 13.13
C GLY A 83 -8.05 12.71 14.59
#